data_da9a0757c419885630bc131703887402
#
_entry.id   da9a0757c419885630bc131703887402
#
_cell.length_a   1.000
_cell.length_b   1.000
_cell.length_c   1.000
_cell.angle_alpha   90.00
_cell.angle_beta   90.00
_cell.angle_gamma   90.00
#
_symmetry.space_group_name_H-M   'P 1'
#
loop_
_entity.id
_entity.type
_entity.pdbx_description
1 polymer ?
#
loop_
_entity_poly.entity_id
_entity_poly.type
_entity_poly.pdbx_seq_one_letter_code
_entity_poly.pdbx_strand_id
1 'polypeptide(L)'
;IFGSIDTQKAAKGEALYRKLCVGCHQWPILSDQDHKLDHWTDGNDTDGLQFLKVTMVSLDDIGTDPNEARDFANRTADSGPLGKGVVSAKDGLFYISQEVIQRAYVNLKLSSAEQDEWNGHRENVLRAPLEYKARPHNGIWATPPYLHNGSVPSVYDLLSPVSERPKHFYLGSKEYDPVHLGIDTAPLKGAQEFRTDRPGNSNAGHEFNDGPLGNGRIGRKLSDEERMEIIEYLKTL
;
A
#
# COMPACT_ATOMS: atom_id res chain seq x y z
N ILE A 1 -11.64 19.58 4.23
CA ILE A 1 -12.15 18.28 4.74
C ILE A 1 -12.02 18.21 6.25
N PHE A 2 -10.86 18.55 6.82
CA PHE A 2 -10.57 18.37 8.26
C PHE A 2 -10.86 19.60 9.13
N GLY A 3 -11.22 20.74 8.56
CA GLY A 3 -11.19 22.02 9.26
C GLY A 3 -9.76 22.48 9.55
N SER A 4 -9.52 23.05 10.72
CA SER A 4 -8.16 23.44 11.16
C SER A 4 -7.43 22.21 11.72
N ILE A 5 -6.16 22.05 11.33
CA ILE A 5 -5.26 21.03 11.89
C ILE A 5 -4.67 21.55 13.19
N ASP A 6 -4.67 20.73 14.24
CA ASP A 6 -3.98 21.03 15.50
C ASP A 6 -2.47 20.81 15.32
N THR A 7 -1.75 21.89 15.10
CA THR A 7 -0.31 21.86 14.82
C THR A 7 0.53 21.30 15.99
N GLN A 8 0.07 21.43 17.23
CA GLN A 8 0.79 20.88 18.38
C GLN A 8 0.63 19.36 18.45
N LYS A 9 -0.58 18.85 18.23
CA LYS A 9 -0.81 17.41 18.10
C LYS A 9 -0.09 16.83 16.89
N ALA A 10 -0.15 17.50 15.74
CA ALA A 10 0.56 17.07 14.54
C ALA A 10 2.08 16.96 14.76
N ALA A 11 2.70 17.90 15.49
CA ALA A 11 4.13 17.83 15.80
C ALA A 11 4.49 16.62 16.69
N LYS A 12 3.64 16.29 17.67
CA LYS A 12 3.82 15.09 18.50
C LYS A 12 3.62 13.82 17.65
N GLY A 13 2.60 13.81 16.80
CA GLY A 13 2.32 12.73 15.87
C GLY A 13 3.46 12.49 14.88
N GLU A 14 4.10 13.56 14.40
CA GLU A 14 5.31 13.47 13.57
C GLU A 14 6.45 12.75 14.30
N ALA A 15 6.68 13.08 15.56
CA ALA A 15 7.71 12.43 16.36
C ALA A 15 7.43 10.91 16.54
N LEU A 16 6.17 10.54 16.74
CA LEU A 16 5.74 9.14 16.80
C LEU A 16 5.92 8.45 15.43
N TYR A 17 5.51 9.10 14.36
CA TYR A 17 5.65 8.61 13.00
C TYR A 17 7.11 8.33 12.63
N ARG A 18 8.02 9.25 12.93
CA ARG A 18 9.47 9.07 12.74
C ARG A 18 9.99 7.81 13.43
N LYS A 19 9.49 7.52 14.63
CA LYS A 19 9.94 6.39 15.43
C LYS A 19 9.34 5.06 15.02
N LEU A 20 8.09 5.05 14.57
CA LEU A 20 7.29 3.82 14.43
C LEU A 20 7.02 3.43 12.97
N CYS A 21 7.03 4.38 12.03
CA CYS A 21 6.52 4.15 10.68
C CYS A 21 7.60 4.25 9.59
N VAL A 22 8.55 5.19 9.72
CA VAL A 22 9.55 5.52 8.69
C VAL A 22 10.46 4.35 8.34
N GLY A 23 10.69 3.40 9.27
CA GLY A 23 11.50 2.21 9.00
C GLY A 23 11.00 1.36 7.84
N CYS A 24 9.68 1.36 7.60
CA CYS A 24 9.04 0.66 6.48
C CYS A 24 8.46 1.62 5.44
N HIS A 25 7.71 2.64 5.87
CA HIS A 25 6.95 3.53 4.98
C HIS A 25 7.76 4.68 4.37
N GLN A 26 9.02 4.81 4.74
CA GLN A 26 9.88 5.92 4.33
C GLN A 26 9.36 7.28 4.82
N TRP A 27 10.17 8.30 4.67
CA TRP A 27 9.79 9.66 5.00
C TRP A 27 8.87 10.21 3.90
N PRO A 28 7.77 10.88 4.26
CA PRO A 28 6.91 11.52 3.25
C PRO A 28 7.67 12.54 2.42
N ILE A 29 7.36 12.59 1.14
CA ILE A 29 7.96 13.54 0.21
C ILE A 29 7.20 14.86 0.33
N LEU A 30 7.77 15.82 1.06
CA LEU A 30 7.14 17.11 1.34
C LEU A 30 7.82 18.29 0.61
N SER A 31 9.04 18.08 0.10
CA SER A 31 9.83 19.12 -0.57
C SER A 31 10.85 18.53 -1.55
N ASP A 32 11.41 19.37 -2.41
CA ASP A 32 12.51 19.00 -3.32
C ASP A 32 13.77 18.52 -2.58
N GLN A 33 13.92 18.84 -1.29
CA GLN A 33 15.05 18.36 -0.50
C GLN A 33 14.89 16.89 -0.11
N ASP A 34 13.67 16.37 -0.06
CA ASP A 34 13.39 14.96 0.24
C ASP A 34 13.85 14.03 -0.89
N HIS A 35 14.05 14.55 -2.10
CA HIS A 35 14.67 13.83 -3.22
C HIS A 35 16.16 13.51 -3.00
N LYS A 36 16.82 14.08 -2.00
CA LYS A 36 18.22 13.81 -1.66
C LYS A 36 18.38 12.65 -0.68
N LEU A 37 17.28 12.04 -0.23
CA LEU A 37 17.32 10.90 0.67
C LEU A 37 17.66 9.60 -0.10
N ASP A 38 18.32 8.66 0.55
CA ASP A 38 18.78 7.38 -0.03
C ASP A 38 17.65 6.43 -0.53
N HIS A 39 16.41 6.91 -0.54
CA HIS A 39 15.25 6.12 -0.98
C HIS A 39 15.02 6.17 -2.49
N TRP A 40 15.78 6.97 -3.21
CA TRP A 40 15.66 7.11 -4.65
C TRP A 40 16.68 6.21 -5.35
N THR A 41 16.33 5.76 -6.54
CA THR A 41 17.32 5.15 -7.45
C THR A 41 18.30 6.23 -7.90
N ASP A 42 19.49 5.82 -8.34
CA ASP A 42 20.34 6.71 -9.09
C ASP A 42 19.58 7.19 -10.34
N GLY A 43 19.78 8.45 -10.74
CA GLY A 43 19.22 8.95 -11.98
C GLY A 43 19.77 8.13 -13.14
N ASN A 44 18.94 7.85 -14.15
CA ASN A 44 19.45 7.22 -15.36
C ASN A 44 20.32 8.20 -16.16
N ASP A 45 21.16 7.65 -17.03
CA ASP A 45 22.16 8.44 -17.77
C ASP A 45 21.53 9.38 -18.86
N THR A 46 20.24 9.22 -19.16
CA THR A 46 19.60 9.87 -20.29
C THR A 46 18.72 11.05 -19.91
N ASP A 47 17.86 10.90 -18.89
CA ASP A 47 16.90 11.93 -18.48
C ASP A 47 17.00 12.29 -16.99
N GLY A 48 17.86 11.63 -16.23
CA GLY A 48 18.05 11.84 -14.80
C GLY A 48 16.88 11.42 -13.94
N LEU A 49 15.90 10.66 -14.48
CA LEU A 49 14.73 10.22 -13.73
C LEU A 49 15.12 9.29 -12.60
N GLN A 50 14.60 9.59 -11.42
CA GLN A 50 14.77 8.79 -10.21
C GLN A 50 13.44 8.16 -9.82
N PHE A 51 13.49 6.94 -9.31
CA PHE A 51 12.31 6.21 -8.84
C PHE A 51 12.45 5.91 -7.36
N LEU A 52 11.34 6.02 -6.64
CA LEU A 52 11.30 5.72 -5.21
C LEU A 52 11.51 4.23 -4.96
N LYS A 53 12.49 3.89 -4.13
CA LYS A 53 12.73 2.52 -3.65
C LYS A 53 11.76 2.25 -2.50
N VAL A 54 10.64 1.59 -2.77
CA VAL A 54 9.69 1.22 -1.71
C VAL A 54 10.16 -0.03 -0.97
N THR A 55 9.95 -0.05 0.34
CA THR A 55 10.24 -1.23 1.17
C THR A 55 9.23 -2.34 0.87
N MET A 56 9.74 -3.56 0.68
CA MET A 56 8.94 -4.77 0.61
C MET A 56 9.01 -5.48 1.96
N VAL A 57 7.86 -5.83 2.52
CA VAL A 57 7.76 -6.48 3.84
C VAL A 57 7.19 -7.87 3.65
N SER A 58 7.87 -8.89 4.22
CA SER A 58 7.45 -10.28 4.10
C SER A 58 6.08 -10.52 4.75
N LEU A 59 5.34 -11.53 4.26
CA LEU A 59 4.06 -11.93 4.87
C LEU A 59 4.23 -12.34 6.32
N ASP A 60 5.35 -12.99 6.66
CA ASP A 60 5.62 -13.46 8.02
C ASP A 60 5.88 -12.29 8.98
N ASP A 61 6.55 -11.25 8.52
CA ASP A 61 6.83 -10.07 9.34
C ASP A 61 5.59 -9.20 9.54
N ILE A 62 4.87 -8.90 8.44
CA ILE A 62 3.70 -8.00 8.50
C ILE A 62 2.45 -8.69 9.04
N GLY A 63 2.29 -10.01 8.85
CA GLY A 63 1.20 -10.83 9.35
C GLY A 63 -0.19 -10.48 8.83
N THR A 64 -0.31 -9.67 7.79
CA THR A 64 -1.58 -9.35 7.14
C THR A 64 -2.10 -10.53 6.32
N ASP A 65 -3.34 -10.47 5.84
CA ASP A 65 -3.94 -11.57 5.08
C ASP A 65 -3.02 -12.03 3.94
N PRO A 66 -2.64 -13.30 3.88
CA PRO A 66 -1.68 -13.78 2.89
C PRO A 66 -2.33 -14.20 1.55
N ASN A 67 -3.68 -14.22 1.47
CA ASN A 67 -4.36 -14.92 0.38
C ASN A 67 -4.10 -14.27 -0.97
N GLU A 68 -4.09 -12.95 -1.07
CA GLU A 68 -3.83 -12.25 -2.34
C GLU A 68 -2.45 -12.57 -2.89
N ALA A 69 -1.40 -12.43 -2.07
CA ALA A 69 -0.03 -12.70 -2.49
C ALA A 69 0.18 -14.18 -2.82
N ARG A 70 -0.35 -15.11 -2.01
CA ARG A 70 -0.26 -16.55 -2.26
C ARG A 70 -1.05 -16.98 -3.49
N ASP A 71 -2.25 -16.44 -3.67
CA ASP A 71 -3.07 -16.75 -4.84
C ASP A 71 -2.35 -16.30 -6.13
N PHE A 72 -1.85 -15.07 -6.17
CA PHE A 72 -1.13 -14.59 -7.35
C PHE A 72 0.17 -15.37 -7.62
N ALA A 73 0.92 -15.71 -6.56
CA ALA A 73 2.15 -16.50 -6.69
C ALA A 73 1.90 -17.94 -7.20
N ASN A 74 0.78 -18.55 -6.80
CA ASN A 74 0.48 -19.96 -7.11
C ASN A 74 -0.47 -20.15 -8.29
N ARG A 75 -1.21 -19.14 -8.70
CA ARG A 75 -2.17 -19.20 -9.78
C ARG A 75 -1.47 -19.46 -11.10
N THR A 76 -2.08 -20.31 -11.92
CA THR A 76 -1.67 -20.56 -13.31
C THR A 76 -2.71 -20.03 -14.28
N ALA A 77 -2.28 -19.74 -15.50
CA ALA A 77 -3.14 -19.30 -16.59
C ALA A 77 -2.72 -19.99 -17.89
N ASP A 78 -3.71 -20.33 -18.72
CA ASP A 78 -3.44 -20.72 -20.10
C ASP A 78 -3.13 -19.45 -20.91
N SER A 79 -1.97 -19.45 -21.55
CA SER A 79 -1.51 -18.33 -22.36
C SER A 79 -2.30 -18.16 -23.68
N GLY A 80 -3.18 -19.07 -24.01
CA GLY A 80 -4.06 -19.02 -25.18
C GLY A 80 -3.33 -18.71 -26.48
N PRO A 81 -3.71 -17.62 -27.19
CA PRO A 81 -3.11 -17.24 -28.47
C PRO A 81 -1.59 -16.99 -28.44
N LEU A 82 -1.01 -16.78 -27.25
CA LEU A 82 0.44 -16.57 -27.12
C LEU A 82 1.23 -17.90 -27.27
N GLY A 83 0.58 -19.05 -27.23
CA GLY A 83 1.19 -20.35 -27.52
C GLY A 83 2.25 -20.81 -26.50
N LYS A 84 2.21 -20.29 -25.27
CA LYS A 84 3.17 -20.66 -24.20
C LYS A 84 2.65 -21.81 -23.32
N GLY A 85 1.43 -22.31 -23.57
CA GLY A 85 0.77 -23.31 -22.74
C GLY A 85 0.31 -22.75 -21.40
N VAL A 86 0.22 -23.62 -20.39
CA VAL A 86 -0.11 -23.23 -19.02
C VAL A 86 1.15 -22.71 -18.34
N VAL A 87 1.10 -21.45 -17.85
CA VAL A 87 2.20 -20.74 -17.20
C VAL A 87 1.76 -20.16 -15.87
N SER A 88 2.67 -19.68 -15.05
CA SER A 88 2.30 -18.92 -13.85
C SER A 88 1.51 -17.65 -14.23
N ALA A 89 0.61 -17.18 -13.35
CA ALA A 89 -0.15 -15.96 -13.60
C ALA A 89 0.78 -14.75 -13.84
N LYS A 90 1.90 -14.69 -13.10
CA LYS A 90 2.96 -13.70 -13.28
C LYS A 90 3.54 -13.74 -14.70
N ASP A 91 3.91 -14.92 -15.19
CA ASP A 91 4.51 -15.07 -16.52
C ASP A 91 3.47 -14.81 -17.62
N GLY A 92 2.23 -15.26 -17.43
CA GLY A 92 1.12 -14.94 -18.33
C GLY A 92 0.89 -13.44 -18.47
N LEU A 93 0.85 -12.72 -17.35
CA LEU A 93 0.73 -11.27 -17.35
C LEU A 93 1.94 -10.58 -18.02
N PHE A 94 3.15 -11.08 -17.75
CA PHE A 94 4.36 -10.59 -18.39
C PHE A 94 4.29 -10.76 -19.91
N TYR A 95 3.96 -11.94 -20.42
CA TYR A 95 3.87 -12.20 -21.87
C TYR A 95 2.81 -11.33 -22.54
N ILE A 96 1.63 -11.18 -21.95
CA ILE A 96 0.57 -10.31 -22.49
C ILE A 96 1.06 -8.85 -22.51
N SER A 97 1.66 -8.38 -21.44
CA SER A 97 2.15 -7.00 -21.36
C SER A 97 3.23 -6.74 -22.41
N GLN A 98 4.18 -7.65 -22.57
CA GLN A 98 5.24 -7.52 -23.57
C GLN A 98 4.65 -7.52 -25.00
N GLU A 99 3.70 -8.39 -25.29
CA GLU A 99 3.05 -8.43 -26.61
C GLU A 99 2.33 -7.11 -26.91
N VAL A 100 1.60 -6.56 -25.96
CA VAL A 100 0.90 -5.25 -26.12
C VAL A 100 1.89 -4.12 -26.34
N ILE A 101 2.95 -4.07 -25.54
CA ILE A 101 4.01 -3.07 -25.64
C ILE A 101 4.69 -3.14 -27.01
N GLN A 102 5.11 -4.34 -27.43
CA GLN A 102 5.79 -4.51 -28.71
C GLN A 102 4.88 -4.15 -29.91
N ARG A 103 3.60 -4.50 -29.85
CA ARG A 103 2.63 -4.07 -30.88
C ARG A 103 2.48 -2.56 -30.93
N ALA A 104 2.47 -1.89 -29.79
CA ALA A 104 2.42 -0.43 -29.71
C ALA A 104 3.67 0.18 -30.36
N TYR A 105 4.86 -0.33 -30.05
CA TYR A 105 6.11 0.14 -30.64
C TYR A 105 6.16 -0.01 -32.16
N VAL A 106 5.72 -1.17 -32.66
CA VAL A 106 5.64 -1.42 -34.10
C VAL A 106 4.63 -0.48 -34.78
N ASN A 107 3.44 -0.32 -34.22
CA ASN A 107 2.38 0.52 -34.78
C ASN A 107 2.80 2.00 -34.82
N LEU A 108 3.50 2.46 -33.80
CA LEU A 108 4.00 3.82 -33.66
C LEU A 108 5.34 4.04 -34.38
N LYS A 109 5.95 2.95 -34.90
CA LYS A 109 7.25 2.97 -35.58
C LYS A 109 8.37 3.57 -34.72
N LEU A 110 8.37 3.26 -33.43
CA LEU A 110 9.37 3.78 -32.51
C LEU A 110 10.73 3.13 -32.78
N SER A 111 11.77 3.96 -32.83
CA SER A 111 13.17 3.54 -32.81
C SER A 111 13.52 2.90 -31.47
N SER A 112 14.64 2.17 -31.39
CA SER A 112 15.09 1.57 -30.12
C SER A 112 15.30 2.61 -29.02
N ALA A 113 15.83 3.78 -29.35
CA ALA A 113 16.04 4.86 -28.39
C ALA A 113 14.70 5.38 -27.82
N GLU A 114 13.69 5.58 -28.68
CA GLU A 114 12.35 5.98 -28.23
C GLU A 114 11.67 4.90 -27.40
N GLN A 115 11.88 3.60 -27.72
CA GLN A 115 11.38 2.50 -26.89
C GLN A 115 12.02 2.49 -25.50
N ASP A 116 13.33 2.74 -25.41
CA ASP A 116 14.06 2.84 -24.14
C ASP A 116 13.56 4.04 -23.32
N GLU A 117 13.34 5.19 -23.96
CA GLU A 117 12.74 6.36 -23.32
C GLU A 117 11.33 6.06 -22.77
N TRP A 118 10.47 5.41 -23.56
CA TRP A 118 9.12 5.02 -23.13
C TRP A 118 9.13 4.02 -21.98
N ASN A 119 10.13 3.15 -21.92
CA ASN A 119 10.34 2.24 -20.78
C ASN A 119 10.97 2.93 -19.55
N GLY A 120 11.32 4.20 -19.63
CA GLY A 120 12.04 4.93 -18.58
C GLY A 120 13.45 4.39 -18.37
N HIS A 121 14.11 3.90 -19.42
CA HIS A 121 15.47 3.35 -19.41
C HIS A 121 15.69 2.24 -18.38
N ARG A 122 14.69 1.39 -18.21
CA ARG A 122 14.71 0.26 -17.24
C ARG A 122 14.00 -0.97 -17.79
N GLU A 123 14.33 -2.11 -17.24
CA GLU A 123 13.66 -3.35 -17.58
C GLU A 123 12.21 -3.39 -17.10
N ASN A 124 11.31 -3.89 -17.93
CA ASN A 124 9.94 -4.20 -17.57
C ASN A 124 9.90 -5.58 -16.89
N VAL A 125 9.89 -5.60 -15.56
CA VAL A 125 9.91 -6.83 -14.76
C VAL A 125 8.65 -6.95 -13.91
N LEU A 126 7.99 -8.10 -13.98
CA LEU A 126 6.91 -8.48 -13.07
C LEU A 126 7.43 -9.47 -12.03
N ARG A 127 7.09 -9.23 -10.77
CA ARG A 127 7.45 -10.09 -9.65
C ARG A 127 6.20 -10.50 -8.88
N ALA A 128 6.25 -11.68 -8.26
CA ALA A 128 5.20 -12.18 -7.37
C ALA A 128 5.84 -12.66 -6.05
N PRO A 129 6.52 -11.77 -5.30
CA PRO A 129 7.06 -12.13 -4.00
C PRO A 129 5.92 -12.34 -3.00
N LEU A 130 6.18 -13.13 -1.96
CA LEU A 130 5.28 -13.25 -0.81
C LEU A 130 5.51 -12.09 0.16
N GLU A 131 5.28 -10.88 -0.32
CA GLU A 131 5.57 -9.61 0.34
C GLU A 131 4.53 -8.56 -0.04
N TYR A 132 4.37 -7.56 0.82
CA TYR A 132 3.57 -6.37 0.54
C TYR A 132 4.41 -5.10 0.54
N LYS A 133 4.00 -4.11 -0.25
CA LYS A 133 4.68 -2.82 -0.37
C LYS A 133 4.28 -1.89 0.77
N ALA A 134 5.28 -1.38 1.50
CA ALA A 134 5.11 -0.27 2.42
C ALA A 134 5.29 1.05 1.66
N ARG A 135 4.19 1.62 1.17
CA ARG A 135 4.21 2.88 0.40
C ARG A 135 4.37 4.09 1.32
N PRO A 136 4.96 5.21 0.85
CA PRO A 136 4.87 6.50 1.54
C PRO A 136 3.41 6.88 1.81
N HIS A 137 3.18 7.63 2.88
CA HIS A 137 1.84 7.98 3.35
C HIS A 137 1.30 9.31 2.82
N ASN A 138 1.93 9.91 1.80
CA ASN A 138 1.39 11.11 1.16
C ASN A 138 -0.05 10.87 0.68
N GLY A 139 -1.00 11.64 1.21
CA GLY A 139 -2.42 11.50 0.90
C GLY A 139 -3.10 10.25 1.45
N ILE A 140 -2.49 9.52 2.40
CA ILE A 140 -3.06 8.30 2.98
C ILE A 140 -4.46 8.52 3.57
N TRP A 141 -4.70 9.72 4.10
CA TRP A 141 -5.98 10.12 4.66
C TRP A 141 -7.15 10.03 3.66
N ALA A 142 -6.88 10.10 2.36
CA ALA A 142 -7.90 10.11 1.31
C ALA A 142 -8.27 8.70 0.80
N THR A 143 -7.67 7.63 1.30
CA THR A 143 -7.74 6.30 0.69
C THR A 143 -8.26 5.17 1.60
N PRO A 144 -9.21 5.41 2.53
CA PRO A 144 -9.84 4.31 3.25
C PRO A 144 -10.70 3.46 2.28
N PRO A 145 -10.93 2.17 2.62
CA PRO A 145 -10.43 1.42 3.78
C PRO A 145 -8.99 0.96 3.61
N TYR A 146 -8.34 0.60 4.71
CA TYR A 146 -6.92 0.30 4.81
C TYR A 146 -6.59 -1.20 4.82
N LEU A 147 -5.29 -1.50 4.84
CA LEU A 147 -4.65 -2.73 4.43
C LEU A 147 -4.88 -3.03 2.94
N HIS A 148 -4.11 -3.97 2.38
CA HIS A 148 -4.20 -4.32 0.95
C HIS A 148 -5.57 -4.86 0.54
N ASN A 149 -6.31 -5.48 1.47
CA ASN A 149 -7.62 -6.10 1.27
C ASN A 149 -8.80 -5.22 1.74
N GLY A 150 -8.55 -3.99 2.22
CA GLY A 150 -9.60 -3.09 2.70
C GLY A 150 -10.29 -3.53 3.99
N SER A 151 -9.64 -4.37 4.81
CA SER A 151 -10.25 -4.98 6.00
C SER A 151 -10.27 -4.09 7.24
N VAL A 152 -9.71 -2.88 7.16
CA VAL A 152 -9.67 -1.91 8.27
C VAL A 152 -10.26 -0.59 7.82
N PRO A 153 -11.39 -0.13 8.39
CA PRO A 153 -12.16 0.98 7.83
C PRO A 153 -11.56 2.36 8.11
N SER A 154 -10.72 2.52 9.14
CA SER A 154 -10.12 3.81 9.51
C SER A 154 -8.65 3.69 9.89
N VAL A 155 -7.91 4.81 9.86
CA VAL A 155 -6.54 4.86 10.41
C VAL A 155 -6.55 4.60 11.91
N TYR A 156 -7.56 5.08 12.62
CA TYR A 156 -7.69 4.82 14.05
C TYR A 156 -7.74 3.32 14.35
N ASP A 157 -8.56 2.58 13.60
CA ASP A 157 -8.63 1.12 13.73
C ASP A 157 -7.31 0.46 13.33
N LEU A 158 -6.62 0.98 12.29
CA LEU A 158 -5.33 0.46 11.86
C LEU A 158 -4.25 0.59 12.95
N LEU A 159 -4.28 1.68 13.70
CA LEU A 159 -3.38 1.94 14.81
C LEU A 159 -3.79 1.22 16.11
N SER A 160 -4.93 0.56 16.11
CA SER A 160 -5.46 -0.20 17.24
C SER A 160 -4.96 -1.65 17.23
N PRO A 161 -4.87 -2.31 18.39
CA PRO A 161 -4.69 -3.76 18.46
C PRO A 161 -5.75 -4.50 17.62
N VAL A 162 -5.38 -5.62 17.03
CA VAL A 162 -6.31 -6.43 16.19
C VAL A 162 -7.59 -6.80 16.95
N SER A 163 -7.49 -7.07 18.25
CA SER A 163 -8.64 -7.39 19.10
C SER A 163 -9.67 -6.26 19.24
N GLU A 164 -9.24 -5.01 19.01
CA GLU A 164 -10.08 -3.80 19.09
C GLU A 164 -10.69 -3.43 17.72
N ARG A 165 -10.16 -3.98 16.62
CA ARG A 165 -10.63 -3.70 15.25
C ARG A 165 -12.02 -4.29 14.99
N PRO A 166 -12.87 -3.64 14.15
CA PRO A 166 -14.15 -4.19 13.74
C PRO A 166 -14.01 -5.56 13.08
N LYS A 167 -14.85 -6.53 13.49
CA LYS A 167 -14.90 -7.87 12.88
C LYS A 167 -15.81 -7.91 11.64
N HIS A 168 -16.73 -7.00 11.56
CA HIS A 168 -17.57 -6.77 10.39
C HIS A 168 -17.99 -5.30 10.34
N PHE A 169 -18.23 -4.79 9.15
CA PHE A 169 -18.68 -3.42 8.89
C PHE A 169 -19.33 -3.36 7.50
N TYR A 170 -19.93 -2.22 7.14
CA TYR A 170 -20.58 -2.07 5.87
C TYR A 170 -19.82 -1.14 4.94
N LEU A 171 -19.72 -1.54 3.65
CA LEU A 171 -19.17 -0.75 2.56
C LEU A 171 -20.31 -0.18 1.70
N GLY A 172 -20.13 1.03 1.19
CA GLY A 172 -21.08 1.67 0.27
C GLY A 172 -21.49 3.07 0.68
N SER A 173 -21.19 3.52 1.92
CA SER A 173 -21.32 4.91 2.30
C SER A 173 -20.33 5.77 1.50
N LYS A 174 -20.73 7.00 1.16
CA LYS A 174 -19.86 8.04 0.58
C LYS A 174 -19.41 9.05 1.63
N GLU A 175 -19.86 8.87 2.86
CA GLU A 175 -19.49 9.74 3.98
C GLU A 175 -18.10 9.35 4.51
N TYR A 176 -17.30 10.38 4.71
CA TYR A 176 -15.93 10.27 5.20
C TYR A 176 -15.87 10.70 6.66
N ASP A 177 -15.20 9.92 7.49
CA ASP A 177 -14.90 10.29 8.88
C ASP A 177 -13.57 11.06 8.96
N PRO A 178 -13.60 12.39 9.09
CA PRO A 178 -12.39 13.21 9.16
C PRO A 178 -11.69 13.14 10.53
N VAL A 179 -12.33 12.55 11.53
CA VAL A 179 -11.77 12.42 12.89
C VAL A 179 -10.83 11.22 12.95
N HIS A 180 -11.29 10.07 12.50
CA HIS A 180 -10.52 8.82 12.53
C HIS A 180 -9.84 8.49 11.21
N LEU A 181 -10.00 9.33 10.17
CA LEU A 181 -9.54 9.13 8.79
C LEU A 181 -10.07 7.80 8.23
N GLY A 182 -11.38 7.73 8.02
CA GLY A 182 -12.04 6.50 7.62
C GLY A 182 -13.31 6.72 6.81
N ILE A 183 -14.02 5.63 6.58
CA ILE A 183 -15.34 5.63 5.96
C ILE A 183 -16.42 5.46 7.04
N ASP A 184 -17.61 5.99 6.78
CA ASP A 184 -18.79 5.62 7.56
C ASP A 184 -19.15 4.15 7.26
N THR A 185 -19.22 3.36 8.33
CA THR A 185 -19.41 1.90 8.29
C THR A 185 -20.81 1.47 8.70
N ALA A 186 -21.74 2.42 8.89
CA ALA A 186 -23.10 2.10 9.27
C ALA A 186 -23.85 1.35 8.15
N PRO A 187 -24.78 0.44 8.51
CA PRO A 187 -25.59 -0.23 7.51
C PRO A 187 -26.52 0.77 6.79
N LEU A 188 -26.51 0.72 5.47
CA LEU A 188 -27.41 1.52 4.63
C LEU A 188 -28.01 0.64 3.52
N LYS A 189 -29.07 1.11 2.88
CA LYS A 189 -29.71 0.37 1.80
C LYS A 189 -28.76 0.18 0.62
N GLY A 190 -28.46 -1.09 0.29
CA GLY A 190 -27.55 -1.46 -0.78
C GLY A 190 -26.08 -1.57 -0.35
N ALA A 191 -25.76 -1.33 0.93
CA ALA A 191 -24.43 -1.55 1.46
C ALA A 191 -24.07 -3.04 1.45
N GLN A 192 -22.80 -3.32 1.21
CA GLN A 192 -22.23 -4.67 1.30
C GLN A 192 -21.60 -4.89 2.67
N GLU A 193 -21.99 -5.96 3.37
CA GLU A 193 -21.32 -6.35 4.61
C GLU A 193 -19.92 -6.91 4.29
N PHE A 194 -18.90 -6.32 4.91
CA PHE A 194 -17.53 -6.82 4.91
C PHE A 194 -17.30 -7.61 6.20
N ARG A 195 -16.86 -8.85 6.06
CA ARG A 195 -16.62 -9.77 7.19
C ARG A 195 -15.17 -10.22 7.20
N THR A 196 -14.47 -9.93 8.29
CA THR A 196 -13.03 -10.23 8.44
C THR A 196 -12.71 -11.69 8.74
N ASP A 197 -13.74 -12.51 9.01
CA ASP A 197 -13.62 -13.96 9.22
C ASP A 197 -13.64 -14.78 7.91
N ARG A 198 -13.85 -14.11 6.76
CA ARG A 198 -13.80 -14.78 5.45
C ARG A 198 -12.35 -14.86 4.93
N PRO A 199 -12.00 -15.94 4.21
CA PRO A 199 -10.70 -16.04 3.54
C PRO A 199 -10.43 -14.81 2.65
N GLY A 200 -9.25 -14.23 2.76
CA GLY A 200 -8.89 -13.01 2.02
C GLY A 200 -9.27 -11.69 2.70
N ASN A 201 -10.10 -11.74 3.76
CA ASN A 201 -10.62 -10.56 4.42
C ASN A 201 -10.04 -10.33 5.82
N SER A 202 -9.05 -11.09 6.25
CA SER A 202 -8.49 -10.94 7.60
C SER A 202 -7.99 -9.51 7.84
N ASN A 203 -8.31 -8.94 8.99
CA ASN A 203 -7.80 -7.67 9.48
C ASN A 203 -6.60 -7.84 10.44
N ALA A 204 -6.00 -9.01 10.47
CA ALA A 204 -4.81 -9.32 11.25
C ALA A 204 -3.55 -8.59 10.74
N GLY A 205 -2.51 -8.64 11.52
CA GLY A 205 -1.20 -8.07 11.19
C GLY A 205 -1.15 -6.54 11.23
N HIS A 206 0.01 -5.98 10.89
CA HIS A 206 0.30 -4.55 11.00
C HIS A 206 -0.18 -4.01 12.35
N GLU A 207 0.15 -4.73 13.43
CA GLU A 207 -0.44 -4.53 14.75
C GLU A 207 0.46 -3.71 15.67
N PHE A 208 -0.14 -2.73 16.34
CA PHE A 208 0.46 -2.03 17.47
C PHE A 208 -0.08 -2.62 18.76
N ASN A 209 0.73 -3.45 19.42
CA ASN A 209 0.35 -4.13 20.66
C ASN A 209 1.60 -4.49 21.46
N ASP A 210 1.44 -4.68 22.78
CA ASP A 210 2.55 -5.04 23.65
C ASP A 210 3.04 -6.48 23.41
N GLY A 211 4.35 -6.67 23.52
CA GLY A 211 5.04 -7.93 23.34
C GLY A 211 6.15 -7.87 22.27
N PRO A 212 6.77 -9.02 21.92
CA PRO A 212 7.86 -9.03 20.94
C PRO A 212 7.40 -8.65 19.54
N LEU A 213 8.25 -7.94 18.80
CA LEU A 213 8.02 -7.60 17.39
C LEU A 213 8.09 -8.85 16.50
N GLY A 214 7.49 -8.75 15.32
CA GLY A 214 7.38 -9.84 14.33
C GLY A 214 6.03 -10.56 14.41
N ASN A 215 5.78 -11.48 13.47
CA ASN A 215 4.51 -12.19 13.33
C ASN A 215 3.29 -11.25 13.34
N GLY A 216 3.38 -10.17 12.58
CA GLY A 216 2.30 -9.18 12.44
C GLY A 216 2.35 -8.03 13.45
N ARG A 217 3.16 -8.10 14.49
CA ARG A 217 3.34 -7.00 15.43
C ARG A 217 4.50 -6.12 15.01
N ILE A 218 4.20 -4.85 14.72
CA ILE A 218 5.16 -3.86 14.19
C ILE A 218 5.54 -2.78 15.18
N GLY A 219 4.82 -2.65 16.28
CA GLY A 219 5.09 -1.65 17.31
C GLY A 219 4.38 -1.97 18.63
N ARG A 220 4.75 -1.24 19.68
CA ARG A 220 4.08 -1.30 20.97
C ARG A 220 2.63 -0.81 20.88
N LYS A 221 1.81 -1.15 21.86
CA LYS A 221 0.47 -0.57 22.01
C LYS A 221 0.55 0.96 22.10
N LEU A 222 -0.35 1.62 21.36
CA LEU A 222 -0.53 3.07 21.38
C LEU A 222 -1.70 3.44 22.28
N SER A 223 -1.57 4.54 23.02
CA SER A 223 -2.71 5.13 23.71
C SER A 223 -3.66 5.81 22.70
N ASP A 224 -4.88 6.11 23.13
CA ASP A 224 -5.84 6.84 22.30
C ASP A 224 -5.29 8.24 21.91
N GLU A 225 -4.60 8.89 22.83
CA GLU A 225 -3.96 10.18 22.56
C GLU A 225 -2.89 10.05 21.47
N GLU A 226 -2.01 9.06 21.57
CA GLU A 226 -0.96 8.81 20.57
C GLU A 226 -1.53 8.46 19.19
N ARG A 227 -2.62 7.67 19.13
CA ARG A 227 -3.33 7.38 17.87
C ARG A 227 -3.84 8.67 17.23
N MET A 228 -4.48 9.54 18.03
CA MET A 228 -5.02 10.81 17.54
C MET A 228 -3.92 11.82 17.19
N GLU A 229 -2.76 11.80 17.83
CA GLU A 229 -1.59 12.59 17.46
C GLU A 229 -1.04 12.15 16.09
N ILE A 230 -0.89 10.84 15.86
CA ILE A 230 -0.47 10.30 14.57
C ILE A 230 -1.50 10.66 13.48
N ILE A 231 -2.79 10.51 13.74
CA ILE A 231 -3.87 10.90 12.82
C ILE A 231 -3.75 12.37 12.44
N GLU A 232 -3.53 13.24 13.41
CA GLU A 232 -3.41 14.68 13.17
C GLU A 232 -2.20 15.02 12.29
N TYR A 233 -1.08 14.29 12.47
CA TYR A 233 0.07 14.41 11.58
C TYR A 233 -0.26 13.90 10.17
N LEU A 234 -0.90 12.75 10.04
CA LEU A 234 -1.25 12.19 8.73
C LEU A 234 -2.16 13.09 7.90
N LYS A 235 -2.98 13.95 8.53
CA LYS A 235 -3.78 14.98 7.83
C LYS A 235 -2.92 16.03 7.14
N THR A 236 -1.66 16.19 7.53
CA THR A 236 -0.71 17.15 6.93
C THR A 236 -0.02 16.61 5.69
N LEU A 237 -0.13 15.31 5.43
CA LEU A 237 0.50 14.62 4.31
C LEU A 237 -0.47 14.56 3.12
#